data_88bf9ea67b756047bb964a9152655d1a
#
_entry.id   88bf9ea67b756047bb964a9152655d1a
#
_cell.length_a   1.000
_cell.length_b   1.000
_cell.length_c   1.000
_cell.angle_alpha   90.00
_cell.angle_beta   90.00
_cell.angle_gamma   90.00
#
_symmetry.space_group_name_H-M   'P 1'
#
loop_
_entity.id
_entity.type
_entity.pdbx_description
1 polymer ?
#
loop_
_entity_poly.entity_id
_entity_poly.type
_entity_poly.pdbx_seq_one_letter_code
_entity_poly.pdbx_strand_id
1 'polypeptide(L)'
;MRKKLLVTLALAGGICLSAFPQKKYSPKQIEALKAEAAQIVQANHKQSQVMVDKVFSFAELGFQEVESSNYLTGILEKNGFTIERGVSGIPTAWFATWSNGEGPVIALGSDVDNIPKASQYPGVAYHKPMVEGAPGHGEGHNAGIPLNITAALAVKQIMEREKIGGTLVLWPGIAEELVAAKAWFARDGKFDGVDLCIFTHVANNLGVSWGQASGTGLISVEYTFSGDAAHSAGAPWRGKSAADATELMNIGWNYKREHLHPLKRSHSVITDGGDQPNVVPSKASIWYYFRDVKYDGIMEMYAQANDIAKGAALMTGTTMTSKVLGTAWPRHFNKVIAEKMYLNILKVGLPTWDENDQTLAKAVQKELGSKEEGLPTKLDTLGLPVVEPISGGSDDIGDVSWVVPTVTLRFPSNIPGLPGHHWSNAIAMATPIAHKGVTAGAKAEAMTILDFLLQPELVDQAWDYFKNVQTKEETYKPMITKDDAPPIYLNEGIMKQFRPQLEKFYYDETKYDTYLQQLGVTYPTIKKD
;
A
#
# COMPACT_ATOMS: atom_id res chain seq x y z
N MET A 1 -57.89 -42.31 11.00
CA MET A 1 -57.91 -41.15 10.08
C MET A 1 -58.38 -39.92 10.85
N ARG A 2 -57.48 -39.07 11.31
CA ARG A 2 -57.80 -37.74 11.86
C ARG A 2 -56.66 -36.80 11.45
N LYS A 3 -56.97 -35.84 10.56
CA LYS A 3 -56.11 -34.76 10.16
C LYS A 3 -55.94 -33.77 11.32
N LYS A 4 -54.71 -33.49 11.75
CA LYS A 4 -54.41 -32.38 12.66
C LYS A 4 -54.01 -31.17 11.81
N LEU A 5 -54.77 -30.12 11.94
CA LEU A 5 -54.54 -28.81 11.38
C LEU A 5 -53.57 -28.07 12.32
N LEU A 6 -52.35 -27.77 11.85
CA LEU A 6 -51.45 -26.85 12.54
C LEU A 6 -51.73 -25.43 12.03
N VAL A 7 -52.21 -24.59 12.92
CA VAL A 7 -52.33 -23.16 12.70
C VAL A 7 -51.00 -22.52 13.12
N THR A 8 -50.26 -22.01 12.15
CA THR A 8 -49.04 -21.22 12.41
C THR A 8 -49.44 -19.75 12.51
N LEU A 9 -49.42 -19.20 13.72
CA LEU A 9 -49.53 -17.74 13.94
C LEU A 9 -48.21 -17.09 13.52
N ALA A 10 -48.24 -16.35 12.43
CA ALA A 10 -47.16 -15.44 12.08
C ALA A 10 -47.36 -14.11 12.83
N LEU A 11 -46.54 -13.89 13.88
CA LEU A 11 -46.40 -12.56 14.46
C LEU A 11 -45.56 -11.72 13.50
N ALA A 12 -46.21 -10.85 12.71
CA ALA A 12 -45.57 -9.77 12.00
C ALA A 12 -45.30 -8.64 13.00
N GLY A 13 -44.15 -8.71 13.67
CA GLY A 13 -43.59 -7.58 14.41
C GLY A 13 -42.98 -6.60 13.42
N GLY A 14 -43.72 -5.58 12.99
CA GLY A 14 -43.20 -4.46 12.22
C GLY A 14 -42.24 -3.66 13.09
N ILE A 15 -40.95 -3.83 12.92
CA ILE A 15 -39.95 -2.88 13.39
C ILE A 15 -40.09 -1.67 12.48
N CYS A 16 -40.83 -0.65 12.95
CA CYS A 16 -40.74 0.69 12.40
C CYS A 16 -39.32 1.21 12.69
N LEU A 17 -38.41 0.99 11.77
CA LEU A 17 -37.16 1.77 11.72
C LEU A 17 -37.56 3.22 11.44
N SER A 18 -37.62 4.04 12.50
CA SER A 18 -37.73 5.48 12.39
C SER A 18 -36.42 5.97 11.75
N ALA A 19 -36.42 6.12 10.43
CA ALA A 19 -35.38 6.87 9.74
C ALA A 19 -35.42 8.30 10.30
N PHE A 20 -34.52 8.62 11.20
CA PHE A 20 -34.32 10.01 11.61
C PHE A 20 -33.84 10.77 10.35
N PRO A 21 -34.53 11.87 9.95
CA PRO A 21 -34.07 12.64 8.81
C PRO A 21 -32.66 13.14 9.09
N GLN A 22 -31.70 12.76 8.24
CA GLN A 22 -30.32 13.21 8.36
C GLN A 22 -30.32 14.74 8.35
N LYS A 23 -29.70 15.36 9.35
CA LYS A 23 -29.59 16.81 9.47
C LYS A 23 -28.93 17.39 8.21
N LYS A 24 -29.65 18.26 7.48
CA LYS A 24 -29.06 18.94 6.32
C LYS A 24 -28.17 20.08 6.80
N TYR A 25 -26.94 20.08 6.33
CA TYR A 25 -25.96 21.14 6.60
C TYR A 25 -25.92 22.13 5.43
N SER A 26 -25.91 23.42 5.75
CA SER A 26 -25.66 24.44 4.72
C SER A 26 -24.19 24.42 4.28
N PRO A 27 -23.86 24.90 3.05
CA PRO A 27 -22.46 24.97 2.61
C PRO A 27 -21.54 25.69 3.61
N LYS A 28 -22.04 26.76 4.26
CA LYS A 28 -21.29 27.50 5.28
C LYS A 28 -20.98 26.63 6.51
N GLN A 29 -21.91 25.79 6.94
CA GLN A 29 -21.71 24.88 8.08
C GLN A 29 -20.71 23.77 7.72
N ILE A 30 -20.81 23.21 6.52
CA ILE A 30 -19.86 22.20 6.02
C ILE A 30 -18.45 22.79 6.03
N GLU A 31 -18.25 23.97 5.48
CA GLU A 31 -16.95 24.64 5.46
C GLU A 31 -16.42 24.96 6.86
N ALA A 32 -17.29 25.31 7.79
CA ALA A 32 -16.90 25.55 9.19
C ALA A 32 -16.42 24.25 9.88
N LEU A 33 -17.12 23.13 9.67
CA LEU A 33 -16.72 21.83 10.22
C LEU A 33 -15.43 21.31 9.59
N LYS A 34 -15.21 21.54 8.29
CA LYS A 34 -13.96 21.21 7.60
C LYS A 34 -12.79 22.03 8.15
N ALA A 35 -12.98 23.32 8.36
CA ALA A 35 -11.96 24.19 8.96
C ALA A 35 -11.61 23.75 10.39
N GLU A 36 -12.61 23.35 11.16
CA GLU A 36 -12.43 22.80 12.50
C GLU A 36 -11.67 21.46 12.48
N ALA A 37 -12.01 20.53 11.56
CA ALA A 37 -11.27 19.28 11.40
C ALA A 37 -9.78 19.54 11.14
N ALA A 38 -9.46 20.49 10.26
CA ALA A 38 -8.09 20.89 10.00
C ALA A 38 -7.37 21.47 11.25
N GLN A 39 -8.10 22.17 12.12
CA GLN A 39 -7.56 22.67 13.39
C GLN A 39 -7.30 21.53 14.39
N ILE A 40 -8.22 20.55 14.49
CA ILE A 40 -8.05 19.37 15.34
C ILE A 40 -6.84 18.54 14.86
N VAL A 41 -6.70 18.31 13.56
CA VAL A 41 -5.53 17.66 12.98
C VAL A 41 -4.25 18.41 13.36
N GLN A 42 -4.24 19.74 13.25
CA GLN A 42 -3.08 20.55 13.64
C GLN A 42 -2.77 20.42 15.14
N ALA A 43 -3.78 20.39 16.00
CA ALA A 43 -3.58 20.21 17.45
C ALA A 43 -2.99 18.83 17.78
N ASN A 44 -3.29 17.81 16.98
CA ASN A 44 -2.81 16.43 17.16
C ASN A 44 -1.47 16.15 16.45
N HIS A 45 -0.78 17.19 15.91
CA HIS A 45 0.45 16.99 15.13
C HIS A 45 1.55 16.25 15.92
N LYS A 46 1.61 16.43 17.24
CA LYS A 46 2.58 15.73 18.10
C LYS A 46 2.31 14.23 18.16
N GLN A 47 1.06 13.83 18.34
CA GLN A 47 0.69 12.41 18.31
C GLN A 47 0.96 11.79 16.94
N SER A 48 0.67 12.54 15.87
CA SER A 48 0.98 12.13 14.50
C SER A 48 2.49 11.92 14.30
N GLN A 49 3.33 12.87 14.75
CA GLN A 49 4.80 12.74 14.72
C GLN A 49 5.28 11.49 15.46
N VAL A 50 4.76 11.24 16.65
CA VAL A 50 5.15 10.04 17.43
C VAL A 50 4.79 8.75 16.67
N MET A 51 3.61 8.68 16.05
CA MET A 51 3.21 7.51 15.26
C MET A 51 4.14 7.31 14.06
N VAL A 52 4.45 8.36 13.31
CA VAL A 52 5.36 8.32 12.16
C VAL A 52 6.75 7.82 12.56
N ASP A 53 7.32 8.39 13.61
CA ASP A 53 8.67 8.05 14.09
C ASP A 53 8.71 6.63 14.66
N LYS A 54 7.64 6.19 15.32
CA LYS A 54 7.53 4.85 15.89
C LYS A 54 7.52 3.78 14.79
N VAL A 55 6.63 3.93 13.80
CA VAL A 55 6.56 2.99 12.66
C VAL A 55 7.87 3.00 11.87
N PHE A 56 8.47 4.19 11.65
CA PHE A 56 9.79 4.29 11.02
C PHE A 56 10.83 3.44 11.75
N SER A 57 10.83 3.46 13.08
CA SER A 57 11.84 2.76 13.88
C SER A 57 11.74 1.23 13.82
N PHE A 58 10.57 0.67 13.48
CA PHE A 58 10.38 -0.78 13.37
C PHE A 58 11.01 -1.38 12.12
N ALA A 59 10.98 -0.67 11.00
CA ALA A 59 11.63 -1.04 9.74
C ALA A 59 11.32 -2.48 9.29
N GLU A 60 10.04 -2.85 9.21
CA GLU A 60 9.57 -4.21 8.95
C GLU A 60 9.27 -4.45 7.46
N LEU A 61 9.71 -5.59 6.94
CA LEU A 61 9.42 -6.03 5.57
C LEU A 61 8.02 -6.62 5.43
N GLY A 62 7.52 -6.64 4.22
CA GLY A 62 6.21 -7.17 3.87
C GLY A 62 5.94 -8.58 4.42
N PHE A 63 4.74 -8.80 4.93
CA PHE A 63 4.24 -9.94 5.73
C PHE A 63 4.85 -10.06 7.13
N GLN A 64 5.77 -9.21 7.52
CA GLN A 64 6.45 -9.25 8.81
C GLN A 64 6.23 -7.98 9.65
N GLU A 65 5.17 -7.20 9.36
CA GLU A 65 4.82 -5.90 9.96
C GLU A 65 4.15 -6.09 11.34
N VAL A 66 4.80 -6.86 12.22
CA VAL A 66 4.23 -7.29 13.51
C VAL A 66 4.14 -6.13 14.49
N GLU A 67 5.24 -5.39 14.69
CA GLU A 67 5.30 -4.27 15.62
C GLU A 67 4.45 -3.09 15.14
N SER A 68 4.49 -2.80 13.84
CA SER A 68 3.67 -1.78 13.20
C SER A 68 2.18 -2.07 13.38
N SER A 69 1.74 -3.30 13.09
CA SER A 69 0.34 -3.71 13.27
C SER A 69 -0.12 -3.65 14.72
N ASN A 70 0.70 -4.16 15.66
CA ASN A 70 0.38 -4.12 17.09
C ASN A 70 0.27 -2.69 17.62
N TYR A 71 1.22 -1.84 17.25
CA TYR A 71 1.27 -0.45 17.70
C TYR A 71 0.08 0.36 17.18
N LEU A 72 -0.20 0.31 15.88
CA LEU A 72 -1.26 1.07 15.24
C LEU A 72 -2.65 0.61 15.68
N THR A 73 -2.88 -0.71 15.76
CA THR A 73 -4.15 -1.24 16.28
C THR A 73 -4.36 -0.92 17.76
N GLY A 74 -3.30 -0.91 18.57
CA GLY A 74 -3.39 -0.51 19.98
C GLY A 74 -3.82 0.95 20.16
N ILE A 75 -3.44 1.86 19.25
CA ILE A 75 -3.93 3.25 19.25
C ILE A 75 -5.41 3.29 18.87
N LEU A 76 -5.82 2.56 17.83
CA LEU A 76 -7.20 2.53 17.36
C LEU A 76 -8.14 1.93 18.41
N GLU A 77 -7.75 0.83 19.08
CA GLU A 77 -8.54 0.24 20.18
C GLU A 77 -8.75 1.22 21.33
N LYS A 78 -7.70 1.93 21.76
CA LYS A 78 -7.79 2.97 22.79
C LYS A 78 -8.75 4.11 22.42
N ASN A 79 -8.97 4.33 21.11
CA ASN A 79 -9.88 5.32 20.58
C ASN A 79 -11.25 4.74 20.19
N GLY A 80 -11.57 3.52 20.62
CA GLY A 80 -12.90 2.92 20.49
C GLY A 80 -13.18 2.25 19.14
N PHE A 81 -12.16 1.96 18.32
CA PHE A 81 -12.31 1.13 17.13
C PHE A 81 -12.32 -0.35 17.48
N THR A 82 -13.15 -1.11 16.81
CA THR A 82 -13.16 -2.59 16.85
C THR A 82 -12.20 -3.11 15.80
N ILE A 83 -11.30 -4.02 16.18
CA ILE A 83 -10.25 -4.54 15.29
C ILE A 83 -10.55 -5.98 14.88
N GLU A 84 -10.67 -6.23 13.57
CA GLU A 84 -10.58 -7.56 12.97
C GLU A 84 -9.11 -7.82 12.62
N ARG A 85 -8.49 -8.87 13.16
CA ARG A 85 -7.09 -9.24 12.91
C ARG A 85 -6.98 -10.51 12.07
N GLY A 86 -5.85 -10.70 11.40
CA GLY A 86 -5.58 -11.88 10.59
C GLY A 86 -6.44 -11.94 9.32
N VAL A 87 -6.78 -10.78 8.78
CA VAL A 87 -7.66 -10.63 7.62
C VAL A 87 -7.08 -11.35 6.41
N SER A 88 -7.93 -12.07 5.68
CA SER A 88 -7.58 -12.90 4.52
C SER A 88 -6.46 -13.92 4.78
N GLY A 89 -6.28 -14.35 6.03
CA GLY A 89 -5.24 -15.29 6.43
C GLY A 89 -3.83 -14.66 6.54
N ILE A 90 -3.73 -13.33 6.56
CA ILE A 90 -2.48 -12.59 6.73
C ILE A 90 -2.38 -12.13 8.19
N PRO A 91 -1.45 -12.68 9.02
CA PRO A 91 -1.39 -12.41 10.46
C PRO A 91 -1.21 -10.93 10.83
N THR A 92 -0.51 -10.15 10.00
CA THR A 92 -0.24 -8.73 10.21
C THR A 92 -1.33 -7.80 9.66
N ALA A 93 -2.29 -8.34 8.89
CA ALA A 93 -3.40 -7.58 8.34
C ALA A 93 -4.53 -7.38 9.36
N TRP A 94 -5.15 -6.21 9.31
CA TRP A 94 -6.27 -5.86 10.18
C TRP A 94 -7.22 -4.87 9.52
N PHE A 95 -8.48 -4.87 9.98
CA PHE A 95 -9.47 -3.83 9.68
C PHE A 95 -9.98 -3.27 11.00
N ALA A 96 -9.95 -1.95 11.14
CA ALA A 96 -10.38 -1.22 12.32
C ALA A 96 -11.64 -0.42 11.99
N THR A 97 -12.74 -0.74 12.64
CA THR A 97 -14.06 -0.15 12.35
C THR A 97 -14.57 0.65 13.53
N TRP A 98 -15.05 1.86 13.28
CA TRP A 98 -15.80 2.67 14.21
C TRP A 98 -17.03 3.27 13.51
N SER A 99 -18.21 3.22 14.17
CA SER A 99 -19.47 3.68 13.60
C SER A 99 -20.21 4.61 14.58
N ASN A 100 -20.84 5.65 14.04
CA ASN A 100 -21.72 6.57 14.74
C ASN A 100 -23.18 6.46 14.26
N GLY A 101 -23.59 5.28 13.81
CA GLY A 101 -24.93 5.02 13.27
C GLY A 101 -24.98 5.00 11.74
N GLU A 102 -26.21 4.99 11.21
CA GLU A 102 -26.43 4.90 9.75
C GLU A 102 -25.80 6.07 8.99
N GLY A 103 -25.19 5.81 7.85
CA GLY A 103 -24.55 6.80 7.00
C GLY A 103 -23.45 6.18 6.14
N PRO A 104 -22.70 6.97 5.38
CA PRO A 104 -21.65 6.47 4.50
C PRO A 104 -20.58 5.67 5.24
N VAL A 105 -20.10 4.60 4.61
CA VAL A 105 -18.97 3.78 5.07
C VAL A 105 -17.73 4.18 4.28
N ILE A 106 -16.76 4.79 4.95
CA ILE A 106 -15.55 5.34 4.33
C ILE A 106 -14.34 4.54 4.79
N ALA A 107 -13.66 3.90 3.83
CA ALA A 107 -12.42 3.17 4.09
C ALA A 107 -11.20 4.09 3.89
N LEU A 108 -10.24 4.00 4.82
CA LEU A 108 -8.99 4.76 4.83
C LEU A 108 -7.83 3.78 4.86
N GLY A 109 -7.03 3.74 3.82
CA GLY A 109 -5.93 2.79 3.67
C GLY A 109 -4.59 3.44 3.38
N SER A 110 -3.51 2.77 3.73
CA SER A 110 -2.14 3.09 3.34
C SER A 110 -1.20 1.91 3.60
N ASP A 111 -0.06 1.92 2.93
CA ASP A 111 0.96 0.88 3.09
C ASP A 111 1.76 1.06 4.38
N VAL A 112 2.40 -0.02 4.85
CA VAL A 112 3.15 -0.03 6.11
C VAL A 112 4.48 -0.77 6.05
N ASP A 113 4.75 -1.51 4.99
CA ASP A 113 5.96 -2.32 4.84
C ASP A 113 7.17 -1.52 4.33
N ASN A 114 8.32 -2.18 4.28
CA ASN A 114 9.61 -1.60 3.95
C ASN A 114 10.31 -2.36 2.84
N ILE A 115 11.40 -1.76 2.33
CA ILE A 115 12.28 -2.40 1.36
C ILE A 115 13.57 -2.94 2.01
N PRO A 116 14.16 -4.01 1.44
CA PRO A 116 15.44 -4.54 1.90
C PRO A 116 16.59 -3.53 1.74
N LYS A 117 17.57 -3.59 2.63
CA LYS A 117 18.86 -2.86 2.53
C LYS A 117 18.72 -1.33 2.48
N ALA A 118 17.63 -0.78 3.02
CA ALA A 118 17.37 0.66 3.04
C ALA A 118 17.51 1.30 4.43
N SER A 119 18.10 0.60 5.40
CA SER A 119 18.36 1.17 6.73
C SER A 119 19.18 2.45 6.63
N GLN A 120 18.69 3.53 7.27
CA GLN A 120 19.26 4.86 7.15
C GLN A 120 18.94 5.71 8.37
N TYR A 121 19.92 6.46 8.88
CA TYR A 121 19.67 7.52 9.87
C TYR A 121 18.83 8.63 9.25
N PRO A 122 17.65 8.96 9.81
CA PRO A 122 16.85 10.10 9.34
C PRO A 122 17.59 11.42 9.61
N GLY A 123 17.38 12.41 8.77
CA GLY A 123 17.98 13.74 8.90
C GLY A 123 19.47 13.84 8.58
N VAL A 124 20.10 12.75 8.12
CA VAL A 124 21.51 12.69 7.69
C VAL A 124 21.57 12.62 6.18
N ALA A 125 22.11 13.67 5.53
CA ALA A 125 22.07 13.88 4.09
C ALA A 125 23.03 13.00 3.26
N TYR A 126 23.53 11.92 3.79
CA TYR A 126 24.39 10.94 3.11
C TYR A 126 24.13 9.54 3.62
N HIS A 127 24.59 8.53 2.90
CA HIS A 127 24.37 7.14 3.30
C HIS A 127 25.04 6.84 4.64
N LYS A 128 24.20 6.54 5.63
CA LYS A 128 24.59 6.16 6.97
C LYS A 128 23.55 5.18 7.53
N PRO A 129 23.71 3.87 7.29
CA PRO A 129 22.76 2.89 7.79
C PRO A 129 22.75 2.86 9.33
N MET A 130 21.60 2.69 9.96
CA MET A 130 21.48 2.41 11.39
C MET A 130 21.96 0.99 11.69
N VAL A 131 21.60 0.04 10.83
CA VAL A 131 22.06 -1.35 10.85
C VAL A 131 22.45 -1.73 9.42
N GLU A 132 23.70 -2.10 9.20
CA GLU A 132 24.20 -2.43 7.86
C GLU A 132 23.42 -3.60 7.23
N GLY A 133 22.96 -3.40 6.00
CA GLY A 133 22.18 -4.39 5.25
C GLY A 133 20.74 -4.63 5.71
N ALA A 134 20.29 -3.97 6.79
CA ALA A 134 18.93 -4.09 7.29
C ALA A 134 17.89 -3.36 6.41
N PRO A 135 16.60 -3.73 6.49
CA PRO A 135 15.52 -3.00 5.83
C PRO A 135 15.35 -1.59 6.39
N GLY A 136 14.61 -0.76 5.66
CA GLY A 136 14.27 0.60 6.04
C GLY A 136 13.22 1.23 5.13
N HIS A 137 12.65 2.36 5.54
CA HIS A 137 11.59 3.09 4.82
C HIS A 137 12.13 3.84 3.58
N GLY A 138 12.74 3.08 2.65
CA GLY A 138 13.30 3.60 1.40
C GLY A 138 12.26 4.03 0.35
N GLU A 139 10.98 4.02 0.69
CA GLU A 139 9.89 4.68 0.01
C GLU A 139 9.15 5.63 0.94
N GLY A 140 8.77 5.19 2.15
CA GLY A 140 8.19 6.04 3.18
C GLY A 140 6.80 5.62 3.67
N HIS A 141 6.51 4.33 3.66
CA HIS A 141 5.23 3.75 4.11
C HIS A 141 4.96 3.87 5.62
N ASN A 142 5.92 4.35 6.41
CA ASN A 142 5.69 4.63 7.84
C ASN A 142 4.73 5.79 8.12
N ALA A 143 4.36 6.57 7.11
CA ALA A 143 3.70 7.86 7.31
C ALA A 143 2.20 7.84 7.01
N GLY A 144 1.72 6.92 6.16
CA GLY A 144 0.35 6.96 5.65
C GLY A 144 -0.71 6.52 6.66
N ILE A 145 -0.56 5.38 7.34
CA ILE A 145 -1.51 4.98 8.40
C ILE A 145 -1.54 5.98 9.57
N PRO A 146 -0.40 6.53 10.05
CA PRO A 146 -0.42 7.65 10.99
C PRO A 146 -1.21 8.87 10.51
N LEU A 147 -1.15 9.21 9.22
CA LEU A 147 -1.96 10.24 8.58
C LEU A 147 -3.45 9.90 8.71
N ASN A 148 -3.85 8.71 8.25
CA ASN A 148 -5.23 8.24 8.26
C ASN A 148 -5.81 8.20 9.69
N ILE A 149 -5.05 7.72 10.68
CA ILE A 149 -5.46 7.73 12.09
C ILE A 149 -5.70 9.17 12.56
N THR A 150 -4.79 10.09 12.24
CA THR A 150 -4.90 11.51 12.66
C THR A 150 -6.15 12.16 12.05
N ALA A 151 -6.42 11.91 10.77
CA ALA A 151 -7.62 12.39 10.08
C ALA A 151 -8.90 11.76 10.66
N ALA A 152 -8.91 10.45 10.84
CA ALA A 152 -10.06 9.70 11.36
C ALA A 152 -10.44 10.15 12.78
N LEU A 153 -9.47 10.36 13.67
CA LEU A 153 -9.74 10.84 15.04
C LEU A 153 -10.29 12.26 15.06
N ALA A 154 -9.83 13.14 14.18
CA ALA A 154 -10.38 14.49 14.06
C ALA A 154 -11.84 14.47 13.55
N VAL A 155 -12.12 13.65 12.53
CA VAL A 155 -13.48 13.47 12.01
C VAL A 155 -14.39 12.80 13.04
N LYS A 156 -13.92 11.74 13.71
CA LYS A 156 -14.65 11.04 14.78
C LYS A 156 -15.14 12.01 15.86
N GLN A 157 -14.26 12.89 16.35
CA GLN A 157 -14.62 13.90 17.37
C GLN A 157 -15.78 14.80 16.90
N ILE A 158 -15.77 15.22 15.63
CA ILE A 158 -16.84 16.04 15.05
C ILE A 158 -18.12 15.21 14.89
N MET A 159 -18.02 13.98 14.38
CA MET A 159 -19.17 13.09 14.19
C MET A 159 -19.91 12.82 15.52
N GLU A 160 -19.17 12.54 16.59
CA GLU A 160 -19.75 12.31 17.91
C GLU A 160 -20.49 13.56 18.43
N ARG A 161 -19.87 14.72 18.36
CA ARG A 161 -20.45 15.97 18.85
C ARG A 161 -21.67 16.41 18.04
N GLU A 162 -21.58 16.40 16.72
CA GLU A 162 -22.64 16.84 15.80
C GLU A 162 -23.69 15.76 15.54
N LYS A 163 -23.47 14.53 16.04
CA LYS A 163 -24.31 13.34 15.79
C LYS A 163 -24.44 13.04 14.30
N ILE A 164 -23.32 13.10 13.58
CA ILE A 164 -23.23 12.75 12.16
C ILE A 164 -23.10 11.23 12.09
N GLY A 165 -24.05 10.58 11.40
CA GLY A 165 -24.00 9.13 11.12
C GLY A 165 -22.93 8.78 10.08
N GLY A 166 -22.46 7.55 10.13
CA GLY A 166 -21.46 7.01 9.22
C GLY A 166 -20.47 6.09 9.91
N THR A 167 -19.63 5.44 9.11
CA THR A 167 -18.63 4.47 9.57
C THR A 167 -17.27 4.79 8.98
N LEU A 168 -16.25 4.75 9.80
CA LEU A 168 -14.84 4.85 9.40
C LEU A 168 -14.19 3.48 9.53
N VAL A 169 -13.52 3.04 8.47
CA VAL A 169 -12.80 1.76 8.40
C VAL A 169 -11.35 2.05 8.05
N LEU A 170 -10.40 1.76 8.94
CA LEU A 170 -8.97 1.88 8.65
C LEU A 170 -8.37 0.51 8.38
N TRP A 171 -7.44 0.45 7.42
CA TRP A 171 -6.81 -0.81 7.02
C TRP A 171 -5.40 -0.58 6.46
N PRO A 172 -4.41 -1.49 6.70
CA PRO A 172 -3.07 -1.37 6.15
C PRO A 172 -2.96 -2.08 4.81
N GLY A 173 -2.20 -1.51 3.89
CA GLY A 173 -1.59 -2.23 2.78
C GLY A 173 -0.39 -3.01 3.30
N ILE A 174 -0.57 -4.33 3.45
CA ILE A 174 0.46 -5.26 3.89
C ILE A 174 1.24 -5.72 2.67
N ALA A 175 2.59 -5.80 2.77
CA ALA A 175 3.45 -6.34 1.73
C ALA A 175 3.24 -5.69 0.34
N GLU A 176 3.04 -4.36 0.30
CA GLU A 176 2.86 -3.62 -0.95
C GLU A 176 4.09 -3.72 -1.85
N GLU A 177 5.28 -3.68 -1.28
CA GLU A 177 6.58 -3.80 -1.98
C GLU A 177 6.74 -5.15 -2.71
N LEU A 178 5.93 -6.14 -2.34
CA LEU A 178 5.79 -7.42 -3.01
C LEU A 178 4.55 -7.47 -3.93
N VAL A 179 3.79 -6.36 -4.00
CA VAL A 179 2.50 -6.24 -4.69
C VAL A 179 1.54 -7.33 -4.25
N ALA A 180 1.44 -7.50 -2.93
CA ALA A 180 0.70 -8.60 -2.31
C ALA A 180 -0.14 -8.07 -1.14
N ALA A 181 -1.27 -8.67 -0.91
CA ALA A 181 -2.29 -8.51 0.09
C ALA A 181 -3.58 -7.83 -0.39
N LYS A 182 -3.58 -6.66 -1.03
CA LYS A 182 -4.82 -5.96 -1.41
C LYS A 182 -5.70 -6.79 -2.35
N ALA A 183 -5.08 -7.61 -3.23
CA ALA A 183 -5.82 -8.55 -4.08
C ALA A 183 -6.59 -9.62 -3.27
N TRP A 184 -6.01 -10.10 -2.15
CA TRP A 184 -6.70 -11.04 -1.25
C TRP A 184 -7.85 -10.35 -0.51
N PHE A 185 -7.69 -9.10 -0.07
CA PHE A 185 -8.77 -8.33 0.54
C PHE A 185 -9.92 -8.12 -0.45
N ALA A 186 -9.63 -7.74 -1.69
CA ALA A 186 -10.63 -7.54 -2.74
C ALA A 186 -11.34 -8.86 -3.10
N ARG A 187 -10.59 -9.96 -3.27
CA ARG A 187 -11.14 -11.30 -3.54
C ARG A 187 -12.08 -11.78 -2.43
N ASP A 188 -11.73 -11.52 -1.19
CA ASP A 188 -12.46 -11.99 -0.01
C ASP A 188 -13.60 -11.04 0.40
N GLY A 189 -13.91 -10.03 -0.42
CA GLY A 189 -15.04 -9.11 -0.22
C GLY A 189 -14.87 -8.15 0.96
N LYS A 190 -13.64 -7.82 1.36
CA LYS A 190 -13.39 -6.95 2.51
C LYS A 190 -13.84 -5.50 2.31
N PHE A 191 -14.13 -5.13 1.08
CA PHE A 191 -14.69 -3.83 0.71
C PHE A 191 -16.20 -3.88 0.42
N ASP A 192 -16.87 -5.03 0.65
CA ASP A 192 -18.32 -5.14 0.49
C ASP A 192 -19.04 -4.23 1.51
N GLY A 193 -19.92 -3.37 1.00
CA GLY A 193 -20.62 -2.37 1.82
C GLY A 193 -19.81 -1.13 2.15
N VAL A 194 -18.59 -0.97 1.63
CA VAL A 194 -17.84 0.29 1.66
C VAL A 194 -18.35 1.21 0.55
N ASP A 195 -18.64 2.46 0.87
CA ASP A 195 -19.14 3.44 -0.08
C ASP A 195 -18.04 4.13 -0.89
N LEU A 196 -16.90 4.38 -0.26
CA LEU A 196 -15.71 4.90 -0.92
C LEU A 196 -14.43 4.57 -0.13
N CYS A 197 -13.30 4.53 -0.83
CA CYS A 197 -11.98 4.35 -0.27
C CYS A 197 -11.08 5.55 -0.56
N ILE A 198 -10.49 6.12 0.48
CA ILE A 198 -9.38 7.07 0.37
C ILE A 198 -8.12 6.32 0.76
N PHE A 199 -7.23 6.16 -0.21
CA PHE A 199 -5.91 5.61 0.03
C PHE A 199 -4.90 6.75 0.12
N THR A 200 -3.90 6.62 0.98
CA THR A 200 -2.85 7.63 1.11
C THR A 200 -1.49 7.04 0.78
N HIS A 201 -0.66 7.80 0.08
CA HIS A 201 0.69 7.37 -0.27
C HIS A 201 1.65 8.56 -0.23
N VAL A 202 2.86 8.31 0.29
CA VAL A 202 3.92 9.29 0.36
C VAL A 202 4.29 9.84 -1.03
N ALA A 203 4.60 11.12 -1.08
CA ALA A 203 5.09 11.81 -2.28
C ALA A 203 5.94 13.03 -1.88
N ASN A 204 6.35 13.79 -2.86
CA ASN A 204 7.05 15.06 -2.66
C ASN A 204 6.14 16.29 -2.80
N ASN A 205 4.88 16.13 -3.20
CA ASN A 205 3.89 17.19 -3.31
C ASN A 205 2.54 16.72 -2.75
N LEU A 206 1.64 17.66 -2.49
CA LEU A 206 0.26 17.36 -2.07
C LEU A 206 -0.62 17.33 -3.32
N GLY A 207 -1.19 16.17 -3.63
CA GLY A 207 -1.90 16.01 -4.89
C GLY A 207 -2.85 14.81 -4.92
N VAL A 208 -3.67 14.77 -5.95
CA VAL A 208 -4.61 13.69 -6.28
C VAL A 208 -4.82 13.64 -7.79
N SER A 209 -5.14 12.48 -8.32
CA SER A 209 -5.48 12.27 -9.74
C SER A 209 -6.76 11.44 -9.88
N TRP A 210 -7.34 11.43 -11.08
CA TRP A 210 -8.51 10.63 -11.40
C TRP A 210 -8.37 9.91 -12.74
N GLY A 211 -9.26 8.95 -13.00
CA GLY A 211 -9.26 8.15 -14.22
C GLY A 211 -8.14 7.12 -14.23
N GLN A 212 -7.80 6.64 -15.41
CA GLN A 212 -6.69 5.72 -15.59
C GLN A 212 -5.39 6.38 -15.15
N ALA A 213 -4.69 5.78 -14.20
CA ALA A 213 -3.40 6.27 -13.72
C ALA A 213 -2.26 5.74 -14.60
N SER A 214 -1.10 6.41 -14.54
CA SER A 214 0.14 5.87 -15.10
C SER A 214 0.55 4.60 -14.34
N GLY A 215 1.32 3.73 -15.00
CA GLY A 215 1.78 2.47 -14.44
C GLY A 215 1.12 1.27 -15.07
N THR A 216 1.46 0.11 -14.57
CA THR A 216 1.00 -1.19 -15.06
C THR A 216 0.32 -1.97 -13.94
N GLY A 217 -0.54 -2.92 -14.33
CA GLY A 217 -0.83 -4.04 -13.45
C GLY A 217 0.27 -5.11 -13.57
N LEU A 218 0.22 -6.10 -12.71
CA LEU A 218 1.13 -7.25 -12.78
C LEU A 218 0.54 -8.51 -12.15
N ILE A 219 1.16 -9.66 -12.53
CA ILE A 219 1.10 -10.90 -11.76
C ILE A 219 2.51 -11.33 -11.39
N SER A 220 2.71 -11.69 -10.12
CA SER A 220 3.95 -12.16 -9.51
C SER A 220 3.87 -13.67 -9.32
N VAL A 221 4.77 -14.43 -9.95
CA VAL A 221 4.69 -15.90 -9.97
C VAL A 221 6.07 -16.52 -9.76
N GLU A 222 6.17 -17.44 -8.81
CA GLU A 222 7.34 -18.30 -8.66
C GLU A 222 7.08 -19.67 -9.29
N TYR A 223 7.99 -20.11 -10.15
CA TYR A 223 8.02 -21.45 -10.74
C TYR A 223 9.10 -22.27 -10.06
N THR A 224 8.71 -23.42 -9.52
CA THR A 224 9.63 -24.37 -8.89
C THR A 224 9.68 -25.65 -9.70
N PHE A 225 10.90 -26.05 -10.08
CA PHE A 225 11.18 -27.30 -10.74
C PHE A 225 11.72 -28.32 -9.74
N SER A 226 11.29 -29.58 -9.90
CA SER A 226 11.75 -30.71 -9.08
C SER A 226 12.22 -31.84 -9.96
N GLY A 227 13.42 -32.32 -9.71
CA GLY A 227 14.10 -33.38 -10.45
C GLY A 227 14.72 -34.42 -9.53
N ASP A 228 15.78 -35.09 -10.00
CA ASP A 228 16.47 -36.16 -9.28
C ASP A 228 17.95 -35.81 -9.09
N ALA A 229 18.45 -35.86 -7.85
CA ALA A 229 19.87 -35.66 -7.56
C ALA A 229 20.73 -36.84 -8.00
N ALA A 230 21.94 -36.55 -8.47
CA ALA A 230 22.95 -37.55 -8.80
C ALA A 230 24.36 -36.97 -8.63
N HIS A 231 25.38 -37.81 -8.58
CA HIS A 231 26.77 -37.36 -8.61
C HIS A 231 27.11 -36.81 -10.00
N SER A 232 27.36 -35.51 -10.12
CA SER A 232 27.51 -34.81 -11.40
C SER A 232 28.64 -35.37 -12.29
N ALA A 233 29.73 -35.87 -11.71
CA ALA A 233 30.84 -36.48 -12.48
C ALA A 233 30.73 -38.01 -12.57
N GLY A 234 30.22 -38.70 -11.54
CA GLY A 234 30.22 -40.14 -11.45
C GLY A 234 29.06 -40.83 -12.18
N ALA A 235 27.86 -40.23 -12.12
CA ALA A 235 26.66 -40.82 -12.72
C ALA A 235 25.61 -39.75 -13.07
N PRO A 236 25.95 -38.71 -13.85
CA PRO A 236 25.01 -37.62 -14.17
C PRO A 236 23.74 -38.11 -14.88
N TRP A 237 23.82 -39.20 -15.62
CA TRP A 237 22.67 -39.81 -16.32
C TRP A 237 21.57 -40.38 -15.42
N ARG A 238 21.79 -40.42 -14.10
CA ARG A 238 20.79 -40.78 -13.09
C ARG A 238 20.02 -39.58 -12.55
N GLY A 239 20.53 -38.35 -12.80
CA GLY A 239 19.92 -37.12 -12.34
C GLY A 239 18.96 -36.53 -13.37
N LYS A 240 18.11 -35.61 -12.87
CA LYS A 240 17.30 -34.71 -13.68
C LYS A 240 17.47 -33.32 -13.07
N SER A 241 18.13 -32.42 -13.79
CA SER A 241 18.51 -31.13 -13.28
C SER A 241 17.34 -30.16 -13.29
N ALA A 242 16.91 -29.71 -12.11
CA ALA A 242 15.94 -28.65 -11.97
C ALA A 242 16.52 -27.26 -12.36
N ALA A 243 17.84 -27.07 -12.18
CA ALA A 243 18.50 -25.84 -12.62
C ALA A 243 18.47 -25.71 -14.14
N ASP A 244 18.70 -26.80 -14.91
CA ASP A 244 18.60 -26.77 -16.37
C ASP A 244 17.17 -26.44 -16.83
N ALA A 245 16.15 -26.93 -16.11
CA ALA A 245 14.75 -26.56 -16.37
C ALA A 245 14.50 -25.05 -16.14
N THR A 246 15.06 -24.50 -15.09
CA THR A 246 14.97 -23.07 -14.78
C THR A 246 15.64 -22.22 -15.86
N GLU A 247 16.83 -22.62 -16.33
CA GLU A 247 17.53 -21.95 -17.43
C GLU A 247 16.74 -22.04 -18.74
N LEU A 248 16.25 -23.21 -19.11
CA LEU A 248 15.44 -23.42 -20.33
C LEU A 248 14.15 -22.60 -20.30
N MET A 249 13.48 -22.50 -19.15
CA MET A 249 12.33 -21.61 -19.01
C MET A 249 12.72 -20.16 -19.25
N ASN A 250 13.82 -19.71 -18.66
CA ASN A 250 14.29 -18.32 -18.79
C ASN A 250 14.69 -18.00 -20.25
N ILE A 251 15.40 -18.91 -20.91
CA ILE A 251 15.75 -18.78 -22.33
C ILE A 251 14.49 -18.74 -23.20
N GLY A 252 13.58 -19.68 -23.02
CA GLY A 252 12.32 -19.75 -23.76
C GLY A 252 11.48 -18.50 -23.61
N TRP A 253 11.38 -17.97 -22.39
CA TRP A 253 10.70 -16.69 -22.14
C TRP A 253 11.40 -15.50 -22.80
N ASN A 254 12.74 -15.45 -22.80
CA ASN A 254 13.48 -14.36 -23.46
C ASN A 254 13.27 -14.35 -24.98
N TYR A 255 13.18 -15.52 -25.64
CA TYR A 255 12.81 -15.60 -27.06
C TYR A 255 11.37 -15.17 -27.29
N LYS A 256 10.43 -15.57 -26.42
CA LYS A 256 9.04 -15.10 -26.52
C LYS A 256 8.92 -13.60 -26.33
N ARG A 257 9.69 -13.02 -25.40
CA ARG A 257 9.67 -11.59 -25.07
C ARG A 257 9.98 -10.68 -26.26
N GLU A 258 10.81 -11.12 -27.21
CA GLU A 258 11.09 -10.40 -28.46
C GLU A 258 9.81 -10.09 -29.26
N HIS A 259 8.80 -10.96 -29.16
CA HIS A 259 7.55 -10.87 -29.91
C HIS A 259 6.38 -10.27 -29.10
N LEU A 260 6.65 -9.67 -27.94
CA LEU A 260 5.62 -9.01 -27.13
C LEU A 260 5.48 -7.53 -27.51
N HIS A 261 4.29 -6.97 -27.30
CA HIS A 261 4.06 -5.55 -27.49
C HIS A 261 4.99 -4.71 -26.59
N PRO A 262 5.52 -3.56 -27.04
CA PRO A 262 6.48 -2.74 -26.28
C PRO A 262 6.00 -2.29 -24.89
N LEU A 263 4.71 -2.25 -24.62
CA LEU A 263 4.16 -1.91 -23.30
C LEU A 263 4.25 -3.08 -22.30
N LYS A 264 4.35 -4.32 -22.77
CA LYS A 264 4.53 -5.51 -21.93
C LYS A 264 5.93 -5.55 -21.33
N ARG A 265 6.04 -5.83 -20.04
CA ARG A 265 7.32 -5.94 -19.31
C ARG A 265 7.35 -7.23 -18.52
N SER A 266 8.53 -7.79 -18.37
CA SER A 266 8.78 -8.90 -17.45
C SER A 266 10.16 -8.78 -16.83
N HIS A 267 10.24 -9.24 -15.59
CA HIS A 267 11.48 -9.29 -14.81
C HIS A 267 11.55 -10.63 -14.12
N SER A 268 12.75 -11.14 -13.86
CA SER A 268 12.91 -12.40 -13.14
C SER A 268 14.14 -12.40 -12.25
N VAL A 269 14.10 -13.26 -11.24
CA VAL A 269 15.24 -13.62 -10.41
C VAL A 269 15.21 -15.12 -10.13
N ILE A 270 16.37 -15.77 -10.17
CA ILE A 270 16.51 -17.17 -9.71
C ILE A 270 16.54 -17.10 -8.18
N THR A 271 15.57 -17.73 -7.54
CA THR A 271 15.42 -17.75 -6.08
C THR A 271 16.07 -18.97 -5.44
N ASP A 272 16.23 -20.06 -6.23
CA ASP A 272 16.93 -21.28 -5.83
C ASP A 272 17.63 -21.85 -7.08
N GLY A 273 18.95 -22.01 -7.05
CA GLY A 273 19.77 -22.51 -8.16
C GLY A 273 20.42 -23.88 -7.89
N GLY A 274 20.12 -24.51 -6.75
CA GLY A 274 20.76 -25.72 -6.26
C GLY A 274 21.89 -25.44 -5.25
N ASP A 275 22.54 -26.50 -4.76
CA ASP A 275 23.44 -26.42 -3.59
C ASP A 275 24.91 -26.30 -3.97
N GLN A 276 25.45 -27.27 -4.74
CA GLN A 276 26.88 -27.31 -5.09
C GLN A 276 27.12 -28.05 -6.43
N PRO A 277 28.20 -27.75 -7.17
CA PRO A 277 28.38 -28.21 -8.54
C PRO A 277 28.54 -29.73 -8.74
N ASN A 278 28.93 -30.47 -7.70
CA ASN A 278 29.13 -31.94 -7.77
C ASN A 278 27.84 -32.75 -7.52
N VAL A 279 26.72 -32.05 -7.28
CA VAL A 279 25.38 -32.65 -7.12
C VAL A 279 24.45 -32.06 -8.18
N VAL A 280 23.82 -32.94 -8.99
CA VAL A 280 22.77 -32.50 -9.91
C VAL A 280 21.64 -31.88 -9.12
N PRO A 281 21.26 -30.61 -9.38
CA PRO A 281 20.24 -29.90 -8.60
C PRO A 281 18.86 -30.57 -8.72
N SER A 282 18.34 -31.10 -7.63
CA SER A 282 17.01 -31.71 -7.59
C SER A 282 15.88 -30.72 -7.37
N LYS A 283 16.19 -29.50 -7.02
CA LYS A 283 15.24 -28.40 -6.89
C LYS A 283 15.87 -27.11 -7.39
N ALA A 284 15.08 -26.30 -8.11
CA ALA A 284 15.44 -24.94 -8.49
C ALA A 284 14.16 -24.11 -8.70
N SER A 285 14.25 -22.80 -8.49
CA SER A 285 13.10 -21.90 -8.61
C SER A 285 13.48 -20.59 -9.29
N ILE A 286 12.53 -20.03 -10.04
CA ILE A 286 12.63 -18.73 -10.68
C ILE A 286 11.36 -17.93 -10.44
N TRP A 287 11.50 -16.69 -10.03
CA TRP A 287 10.40 -15.77 -9.73
C TRP A 287 10.30 -14.72 -10.82
N TYR A 288 9.08 -14.57 -11.39
CA TYR A 288 8.76 -13.62 -12.46
C TYR A 288 7.74 -12.59 -12.04
N TYR A 289 7.87 -11.36 -12.58
CA TYR A 289 6.83 -10.37 -12.71
C TYR A 289 6.44 -10.25 -14.19
N PHE A 290 5.15 -10.36 -14.51
CA PHE A 290 4.58 -10.09 -15.83
C PHE A 290 3.68 -8.87 -15.74
N ARG A 291 3.99 -7.82 -16.51
CA ARG A 291 3.37 -6.50 -16.41
C ARG A 291 2.77 -6.05 -17.73
N ASP A 292 1.54 -5.52 -17.69
CA ASP A 292 0.87 -4.84 -18.80
C ASP A 292 -0.03 -3.72 -18.25
N VAL A 293 -0.47 -2.84 -19.14
CA VAL A 293 -1.44 -1.78 -18.86
C VAL A 293 -2.89 -2.29 -18.86
N LYS A 294 -3.13 -3.57 -19.24
CA LYS A 294 -4.43 -4.23 -19.28
C LYS A 294 -4.39 -5.61 -18.66
N TYR A 295 -5.48 -5.97 -17.98
CA TYR A 295 -5.68 -7.29 -17.39
C TYR A 295 -5.44 -8.44 -18.39
N ASP A 296 -6.08 -8.38 -19.57
CA ASP A 296 -5.96 -9.46 -20.56
C ASP A 296 -4.52 -9.70 -21.01
N GLY A 297 -3.73 -8.63 -21.17
CA GLY A 297 -2.33 -8.75 -21.54
C GLY A 297 -1.45 -9.36 -20.44
N ILE A 298 -1.77 -9.12 -19.17
CA ILE A 298 -1.10 -9.76 -18.02
C ILE A 298 -1.41 -11.27 -18.04
N MET A 299 -2.68 -11.64 -18.17
CA MET A 299 -3.12 -13.03 -18.13
C MET A 299 -2.64 -13.81 -19.35
N GLU A 300 -2.54 -13.18 -20.52
CA GLU A 300 -1.94 -13.77 -21.72
C GLU A 300 -0.46 -14.12 -21.47
N MET A 301 0.33 -13.20 -20.91
CA MET A 301 1.74 -13.47 -20.59
C MET A 301 1.87 -14.60 -19.56
N TYR A 302 1.02 -14.59 -18.54
CA TYR A 302 1.02 -15.65 -17.52
C TYR A 302 0.71 -17.04 -18.12
N ALA A 303 -0.30 -17.13 -18.99
CA ALA A 303 -0.62 -18.38 -19.68
C ALA A 303 0.56 -18.88 -20.54
N GLN A 304 1.18 -17.98 -21.31
CA GLN A 304 2.35 -18.31 -22.14
C GLN A 304 3.56 -18.75 -21.30
N ALA A 305 3.80 -18.09 -20.15
CA ALA A 305 4.87 -18.48 -19.24
C ALA A 305 4.64 -19.86 -18.63
N ASN A 306 3.40 -20.20 -18.28
CA ASN A 306 3.03 -21.54 -17.80
C ASN A 306 3.32 -22.62 -18.85
N ASP A 307 3.06 -22.36 -20.14
CA ASP A 307 3.33 -23.32 -21.21
C ASP A 307 4.84 -23.48 -21.47
N ILE A 308 5.61 -22.39 -21.40
CA ILE A 308 7.07 -22.43 -21.49
C ILE A 308 7.66 -23.22 -20.31
N ALA A 309 7.17 -23.02 -19.10
CA ALA A 309 7.61 -23.77 -17.91
C ALA A 309 7.33 -25.27 -18.04
N LYS A 310 6.13 -25.64 -18.53
CA LYS A 310 5.80 -27.07 -18.85
C LYS A 310 6.74 -27.64 -19.90
N GLY A 311 7.06 -26.85 -20.95
CA GLY A 311 8.02 -27.23 -21.98
C GLY A 311 9.43 -27.49 -21.42
N ALA A 312 9.91 -26.61 -20.56
CA ALA A 312 11.19 -26.74 -19.87
C ALA A 312 11.24 -28.02 -18.99
N ALA A 313 10.17 -28.26 -18.21
CA ALA A 313 10.05 -29.48 -17.41
C ALA A 313 10.06 -30.75 -18.27
N LEU A 314 9.36 -30.72 -19.40
CA LEU A 314 9.33 -31.84 -20.34
C LEU A 314 10.72 -32.14 -20.94
N MET A 315 11.46 -31.11 -21.34
CA MET A 315 12.80 -31.24 -21.92
C MET A 315 13.83 -31.82 -20.94
N THR A 316 13.69 -31.52 -19.65
CA THR A 316 14.64 -31.98 -18.61
C THR A 316 14.16 -33.23 -17.85
N GLY A 317 12.94 -33.70 -18.13
CA GLY A 317 12.31 -34.80 -17.39
C GLY A 317 12.00 -34.48 -15.93
N THR A 318 11.92 -33.18 -15.57
CA THR A 318 11.54 -32.69 -14.23
C THR A 318 10.03 -32.50 -14.10
N THR A 319 9.55 -32.19 -12.91
CA THR A 319 8.18 -31.69 -12.67
C THR A 319 8.22 -30.21 -12.36
N MET A 320 7.10 -29.50 -12.59
CA MET A 320 6.99 -28.08 -12.33
C MET A 320 5.71 -27.77 -11.52
N THR A 321 5.85 -26.87 -10.56
CA THR A 321 4.74 -26.19 -9.86
C THR A 321 4.90 -24.69 -9.99
N SER A 322 3.79 -23.95 -9.96
CA SER A 322 3.79 -22.48 -9.90
C SER A 322 2.99 -21.98 -8.72
N LYS A 323 3.41 -20.88 -8.14
CA LYS A 323 2.71 -20.20 -7.05
C LYS A 323 2.60 -18.72 -7.38
N VAL A 324 1.39 -18.18 -7.33
CA VAL A 324 1.16 -16.71 -7.40
C VAL A 324 1.53 -16.11 -6.05
N LEU A 325 2.41 -15.12 -6.07
CA LEU A 325 2.92 -14.46 -4.88
C LEU A 325 2.30 -13.07 -4.65
N GLY A 326 1.71 -12.47 -5.67
CA GLY A 326 1.06 -11.19 -5.61
C GLY A 326 0.46 -10.79 -6.95
N THR A 327 -0.46 -9.85 -6.93
CA THR A 327 -1.08 -9.28 -8.14
C THR A 327 -1.44 -7.83 -7.92
N ALA A 328 -1.49 -7.06 -9.00
CA ALA A 328 -2.03 -5.72 -9.03
C ALA A 328 -2.78 -5.47 -10.33
N TRP A 329 -4.02 -5.01 -10.23
CA TRP A 329 -4.73 -4.48 -11.40
C TRP A 329 -4.19 -3.11 -11.82
N PRO A 330 -4.31 -2.74 -13.12
CA PRO A 330 -4.05 -1.36 -13.55
C PRO A 330 -4.99 -0.40 -12.80
N ARG A 331 -4.44 0.67 -12.22
CA ARG A 331 -5.18 1.59 -11.35
C ARG A 331 -6.16 2.47 -12.13
N HIS A 332 -7.33 2.69 -11.57
CA HIS A 332 -8.29 3.67 -12.05
C HIS A 332 -8.95 4.39 -10.87
N PHE A 333 -8.83 5.71 -10.78
CA PHE A 333 -9.30 6.49 -9.65
C PHE A 333 -10.58 7.27 -9.94
N ASN A 334 -11.41 7.44 -8.91
CA ASN A 334 -12.73 8.05 -9.01
C ASN A 334 -12.63 9.57 -9.16
N LYS A 335 -13.30 10.10 -10.20
CA LYS A 335 -13.28 11.53 -10.54
C LYS A 335 -13.93 12.40 -9.46
N VAL A 336 -15.10 11.99 -8.96
CA VAL A 336 -15.88 12.79 -8.01
C VAL A 336 -15.12 12.98 -6.70
N ILE A 337 -14.51 11.90 -6.20
CA ILE A 337 -13.72 11.96 -4.97
C ILE A 337 -12.47 12.82 -5.20
N ALA A 338 -11.78 12.63 -6.32
CA ALA A 338 -10.55 13.38 -6.63
C ALA A 338 -10.80 14.89 -6.78
N GLU A 339 -11.88 15.30 -7.45
CA GLU A 339 -12.24 16.71 -7.59
C GLU A 339 -12.56 17.36 -6.23
N LYS A 340 -13.31 16.68 -5.36
CA LYS A 340 -13.58 17.16 -4.00
C LYS A 340 -12.33 17.26 -3.14
N MET A 341 -11.51 16.22 -3.19
CA MET A 341 -10.22 16.20 -2.49
C MET A 341 -9.30 17.33 -2.96
N TYR A 342 -9.22 17.56 -4.27
CA TYR A 342 -8.39 18.63 -4.82
C TYR A 342 -8.82 20.01 -4.34
N LEU A 343 -10.13 20.28 -4.21
CA LEU A 343 -10.63 21.52 -3.62
C LEU A 343 -10.20 21.69 -2.16
N ASN A 344 -10.09 20.61 -1.40
CA ASN A 344 -9.57 20.62 -0.03
C ASN A 344 -8.05 20.81 -0.01
N ILE A 345 -7.31 20.17 -0.92
CA ILE A 345 -5.88 20.38 -1.11
C ILE A 345 -5.56 21.86 -1.37
N LEU A 346 -6.34 22.54 -2.23
CA LEU A 346 -6.17 23.97 -2.49
C LEU A 346 -6.37 24.85 -1.25
N LYS A 347 -7.25 24.44 -0.32
CA LYS A 347 -7.49 25.16 0.95
C LYS A 347 -6.38 24.91 1.97
N VAL A 348 -5.86 23.70 2.02
CA VAL A 348 -4.79 23.30 2.95
C VAL A 348 -3.45 23.92 2.52
N GLY A 349 -3.12 23.83 1.24
CA GLY A 349 -1.83 24.25 0.70
C GLY A 349 -0.69 23.32 1.08
N LEU A 350 0.51 23.62 0.59
CA LEU A 350 1.74 22.93 1.00
C LEU A 350 2.14 23.35 2.41
N PRO A 351 2.86 22.49 3.16
CA PRO A 351 3.51 22.88 4.40
C PRO A 351 4.46 24.08 4.21
N THR A 352 4.61 24.87 5.27
CA THR A 352 5.69 25.87 5.31
C THR A 352 6.99 25.16 5.68
N TRP A 353 7.88 25.05 4.71
CA TRP A 353 9.21 24.50 4.90
C TRP A 353 10.12 25.57 5.50
N ASP A 354 10.82 25.24 6.57
CA ASP A 354 11.82 26.14 7.14
C ASP A 354 13.20 25.97 6.46
N GLU A 355 14.18 26.74 6.90
CA GLU A 355 15.53 26.74 6.33
C GLU A 355 16.22 25.38 6.50
N ASN A 356 15.99 24.67 7.62
CA ASN A 356 16.58 23.36 7.89
C ASN A 356 16.01 22.30 6.94
N ASP A 357 14.69 22.33 6.69
CA ASP A 357 14.04 21.42 5.74
C ASP A 357 14.60 21.58 4.33
N GLN A 358 14.71 22.82 3.87
CA GLN A 358 15.26 23.14 2.55
C GLN A 358 16.76 22.78 2.45
N THR A 359 17.52 23.00 3.52
CA THR A 359 18.93 22.64 3.59
C THR A 359 19.13 21.14 3.49
N LEU A 360 18.33 20.33 4.26
CA LEU A 360 18.39 18.89 4.16
C LEU A 360 18.07 18.42 2.74
N ALA A 361 16.97 18.92 2.15
CA ALA A 361 16.53 18.51 0.83
C ALA A 361 17.60 18.76 -0.25
N LYS A 362 18.16 19.97 -0.28
CA LYS A 362 19.24 20.32 -1.23
C LYS A 362 20.52 19.52 -1.01
N ALA A 363 20.89 19.28 0.24
CA ALA A 363 22.07 18.48 0.56
C ALA A 363 21.93 17.02 0.10
N VAL A 364 20.74 16.41 0.25
CA VAL A 364 20.45 15.06 -0.25
C VAL A 364 20.47 15.03 -1.78
N GLN A 365 19.85 16.02 -2.42
CA GLN A 365 19.86 16.15 -3.89
C GLN A 365 21.28 16.30 -4.42
N LYS A 366 22.14 17.13 -3.79
CA LYS A 366 23.58 17.27 -4.12
C LYS A 366 24.32 15.94 -3.97
N GLU A 367 24.13 15.23 -2.84
CA GLU A 367 24.77 13.93 -2.57
C GLU A 367 24.48 12.90 -3.66
N LEU A 368 23.26 12.93 -4.22
CA LEU A 368 22.81 11.99 -5.26
C LEU A 368 23.04 12.50 -6.70
N GLY A 369 23.62 13.69 -6.87
CA GLY A 369 23.81 14.29 -8.19
C GLY A 369 22.51 14.71 -8.87
N SER A 370 21.43 14.90 -8.10
CA SER A 370 20.18 15.43 -8.59
C SER A 370 20.18 16.97 -8.59
N LYS A 371 19.21 17.58 -9.28
CA LYS A 371 19.05 19.03 -9.29
C LYS A 371 18.66 19.54 -7.88
N GLU A 372 19.40 20.50 -7.35
CA GLU A 372 19.24 21.06 -6.01
C GLU A 372 18.06 22.04 -5.93
N GLU A 373 16.85 21.57 -6.23
CA GLU A 373 15.62 22.39 -6.20
C GLU A 373 15.05 22.60 -4.80
N GLY A 374 15.41 21.71 -3.86
CA GLY A 374 14.83 21.68 -2.52
C GLY A 374 13.42 21.08 -2.53
N LEU A 375 12.63 21.43 -1.50
CA LEU A 375 11.23 21.02 -1.37
C LEU A 375 10.30 21.95 -2.17
N PRO A 376 9.19 21.44 -2.74
CA PRO A 376 8.29 22.22 -3.57
C PRO A 376 7.58 23.33 -2.76
N THR A 377 7.37 24.47 -3.41
CA THR A 377 6.64 25.63 -2.86
C THR A 377 5.34 25.91 -3.59
N LYS A 378 5.00 25.09 -4.60
CA LYS A 378 3.77 25.20 -5.37
C LYS A 378 3.07 23.85 -5.41
N LEU A 379 1.75 23.88 -5.24
CA LEU A 379 0.90 22.69 -5.43
C LEU A 379 0.90 22.25 -6.89
N ASP A 380 0.84 20.94 -7.08
CA ASP A 380 0.52 20.36 -8.37
C ASP A 380 -0.95 20.63 -8.73
N THR A 381 -1.25 20.61 -10.02
CA THR A 381 -2.64 20.65 -10.51
C THR A 381 -3.29 19.29 -10.33
N LEU A 382 -4.64 19.26 -10.36
CA LEU A 382 -5.37 17.99 -10.38
C LEU A 382 -4.86 17.09 -11.51
N GLY A 383 -4.40 15.89 -11.15
CA GLY A 383 -3.91 14.93 -12.12
C GLY A 383 -5.03 14.43 -13.03
N LEU A 384 -4.80 14.49 -14.33
CA LEU A 384 -5.73 14.04 -15.36
C LEU A 384 -5.49 12.58 -15.74
N PRO A 385 -6.49 11.89 -16.32
CA PRO A 385 -6.31 10.55 -16.85
C PRO A 385 -5.17 10.48 -17.85
N VAL A 386 -4.37 9.42 -17.78
CA VAL A 386 -3.32 9.17 -18.75
C VAL A 386 -3.95 8.63 -20.03
N VAL A 387 -3.72 9.31 -21.15
CA VAL A 387 -4.27 8.93 -22.47
C VAL A 387 -3.61 7.66 -23.01
N GLU A 388 -2.28 7.56 -22.84
CA GLU A 388 -1.50 6.38 -23.22
C GLU A 388 -0.51 6.05 -22.11
N PRO A 389 -0.80 5.05 -21.25
CA PRO A 389 0.15 4.64 -20.23
C PRO A 389 1.37 4.00 -20.89
N ILE A 390 2.53 4.63 -20.77
CA ILE A 390 3.75 4.19 -21.45
C ILE A 390 4.57 3.24 -20.59
N SER A 391 4.66 3.49 -19.30
CA SER A 391 5.37 2.67 -18.31
C SER A 391 5.09 3.19 -16.91
N GLY A 392 5.58 2.48 -15.89
CA GLY A 392 5.47 2.87 -14.48
C GLY A 392 5.41 1.65 -13.58
N GLY A 393 5.58 1.87 -12.29
CA GLY A 393 5.40 0.86 -11.26
C GLY A 393 3.97 0.32 -11.22
N SER A 394 3.80 -0.81 -10.58
CA SER A 394 2.50 -1.34 -10.19
C SER A 394 2.31 -1.04 -8.71
N ASP A 395 1.05 -1.00 -8.31
CA ASP A 395 0.65 -0.76 -6.93
C ASP A 395 -0.68 -1.51 -6.75
N ASP A 396 -0.76 -2.37 -5.77
CA ASP A 396 -1.89 -3.28 -5.59
C ASP A 396 -3.17 -2.59 -5.08
N ILE A 397 -3.14 -1.26 -4.82
CA ILE A 397 -4.37 -0.46 -4.68
C ILE A 397 -5.22 -0.51 -5.95
N GLY A 398 -4.64 -0.92 -7.07
CA GLY A 398 -5.37 -1.22 -8.29
C GLY A 398 -6.53 -2.18 -8.04
N ASP A 399 -6.31 -3.29 -7.35
CA ASP A 399 -7.36 -4.27 -7.05
C ASP A 399 -8.53 -3.65 -6.27
N VAL A 400 -8.25 -2.81 -5.27
CA VAL A 400 -9.28 -2.10 -4.49
C VAL A 400 -10.02 -1.09 -5.36
N SER A 401 -9.30 -0.38 -6.23
CA SER A 401 -9.90 0.66 -7.09
C SER A 401 -10.94 0.12 -8.08
N TRP A 402 -10.97 -1.20 -8.33
CA TRP A 402 -11.93 -1.85 -9.20
C TRP A 402 -13.08 -2.54 -8.46
N VAL A 403 -13.13 -2.50 -7.13
CA VAL A 403 -14.24 -3.04 -6.33
C VAL A 403 -15.00 -1.97 -5.57
N VAL A 404 -14.41 -0.81 -5.33
CA VAL A 404 -15.03 0.33 -4.64
C VAL A 404 -14.52 1.66 -5.23
N PRO A 405 -15.34 2.74 -5.30
CA PRO A 405 -14.87 4.07 -5.70
C PRO A 405 -13.67 4.51 -4.86
N THR A 406 -12.49 4.65 -5.48
CA THR A 406 -11.21 4.86 -4.77
C THR A 406 -10.44 6.04 -5.34
N VAL A 407 -9.69 6.75 -4.49
CA VAL A 407 -8.62 7.68 -4.87
C VAL A 407 -7.38 7.45 -4.04
N THR A 408 -6.23 7.92 -4.54
CA THR A 408 -4.99 8.00 -3.75
C THR A 408 -4.62 9.47 -3.51
N LEU A 409 -4.64 9.88 -2.23
CA LEU A 409 -4.07 11.14 -1.78
C LEU A 409 -2.55 11.01 -1.70
N ARG A 410 -1.82 11.81 -2.47
CA ARG A 410 -0.37 11.95 -2.39
C ARG A 410 -0.04 13.06 -1.41
N PHE A 411 0.78 12.79 -0.38
CA PHE A 411 1.12 13.77 0.65
C PHE A 411 2.63 14.06 0.69
N PRO A 412 3.04 15.35 0.95
CA PRO A 412 4.40 15.82 0.73
C PRO A 412 5.32 15.50 1.91
N SER A 413 5.71 14.24 2.07
CA SER A 413 6.58 13.79 3.17
C SER A 413 7.97 13.37 2.71
N ASN A 414 8.28 13.47 1.42
CA ASN A 414 9.59 13.08 0.89
C ASN A 414 10.23 14.20 0.03
N ILE A 415 11.52 14.04 -0.25
CA ILE A 415 12.33 14.97 -1.03
C ILE A 415 12.19 14.63 -2.52
N PRO A 416 11.98 15.62 -3.43
CA PRO A 416 11.90 15.36 -4.86
C PRO A 416 13.24 15.00 -5.49
N GLY A 417 13.19 14.27 -6.63
CA GLY A 417 14.36 13.95 -7.45
C GLY A 417 15.25 12.84 -6.90
N LEU A 418 14.78 12.07 -5.91
CA LEU A 418 15.49 10.90 -5.40
C LEU A 418 15.16 9.65 -6.23
N PRO A 419 16.08 8.66 -6.32
CA PRO A 419 15.77 7.36 -6.90
C PRO A 419 14.68 6.65 -6.12
N GLY A 420 13.75 5.99 -6.82
CA GLY A 420 12.76 5.14 -6.17
C GLY A 420 13.40 3.92 -5.50
N HIS A 421 12.77 3.37 -4.44
CA HIS A 421 13.23 2.21 -3.68
C HIS A 421 14.73 2.32 -3.28
N HIS A 422 15.07 3.41 -2.64
CA HIS A 422 16.46 3.73 -2.31
C HIS A 422 16.59 4.26 -0.87
N TRP A 423 17.68 3.94 -0.18
CA TRP A 423 17.94 4.39 1.19
C TRP A 423 17.75 5.91 1.40
N SER A 424 17.99 6.72 0.35
CA SER A 424 17.87 8.17 0.45
C SER A 424 16.45 8.66 0.74
N ASN A 425 15.41 7.89 0.35
CA ASN A 425 14.04 8.24 0.68
C ASN A 425 13.77 8.13 2.19
N ALA A 426 14.46 7.24 2.91
CA ALA A 426 14.33 7.12 4.36
C ALA A 426 14.86 8.36 5.12
N ILE A 427 15.71 9.18 4.50
CA ILE A 427 16.32 10.35 5.17
C ILE A 427 15.25 11.32 5.70
N ALA A 428 14.19 11.57 4.94
CA ALA A 428 13.14 12.52 5.33
C ALA A 428 12.11 11.92 6.29
N MET A 429 11.95 10.60 6.34
CA MET A 429 10.74 9.92 6.80
C MET A 429 10.51 9.88 8.33
N ALA A 430 11.48 10.33 9.14
CA ALA A 430 11.30 10.61 10.57
C ALA A 430 11.90 11.98 10.93
N THR A 431 11.61 12.98 10.11
CA THR A 431 12.07 14.37 10.25
C THR A 431 10.89 15.35 10.16
N PRO A 432 11.10 16.63 10.49
CA PRO A 432 10.07 17.66 10.31
C PRO A 432 9.44 17.71 8.91
N ILE A 433 10.15 17.29 7.85
CA ILE A 433 9.59 17.19 6.49
C ILE A 433 8.42 16.21 6.47
N ALA A 434 8.64 14.98 6.94
CA ALA A 434 7.58 13.97 6.98
C ALA A 434 6.43 14.39 7.88
N HIS A 435 6.71 14.92 9.08
CA HIS A 435 5.70 15.32 10.05
C HIS A 435 4.78 16.43 9.52
N LYS A 436 5.37 17.46 8.86
CA LYS A 436 4.62 18.54 8.22
C LYS A 436 3.77 18.03 7.05
N GLY A 437 4.32 17.13 6.23
CA GLY A 437 3.62 16.52 5.10
C GLY A 437 2.44 15.66 5.54
N VAL A 438 2.62 14.82 6.54
CA VAL A 438 1.54 14.02 7.17
C VAL A 438 0.43 14.93 7.70
N THR A 439 0.79 16.00 8.42
CA THR A 439 -0.21 16.95 8.93
C THR A 439 -1.02 17.61 7.80
N ALA A 440 -0.38 18.01 6.71
CA ALA A 440 -1.06 18.59 5.55
C ALA A 440 -1.98 17.55 4.85
N GLY A 441 -1.50 16.34 4.65
CA GLY A 441 -2.30 15.24 4.10
C GLY A 441 -3.52 14.93 4.96
N ALA A 442 -3.33 14.78 6.29
CA ALA A 442 -4.42 14.48 7.22
C ALA A 442 -5.50 15.57 7.24
N LYS A 443 -5.14 16.84 7.07
CA LYS A 443 -6.12 17.95 6.92
C LYS A 443 -6.96 17.77 5.66
N ALA A 444 -6.32 17.50 4.52
CA ALA A 444 -7.01 17.31 3.24
C ALA A 444 -7.93 16.09 3.28
N GLU A 445 -7.46 14.98 3.87
CA GLU A 445 -8.24 13.76 4.05
C GLU A 445 -9.44 13.99 4.97
N ALA A 446 -9.26 14.56 6.17
CA ALA A 446 -10.33 14.82 7.11
C ALA A 446 -11.42 15.72 6.53
N MET A 447 -11.03 16.77 5.79
CA MET A 447 -11.96 17.65 5.09
C MET A 447 -12.74 16.90 4.01
N THR A 448 -12.10 15.97 3.30
CA THR A 448 -12.73 15.17 2.24
C THR A 448 -13.71 14.17 2.84
N ILE A 449 -13.35 13.49 3.92
CA ILE A 449 -14.26 12.58 4.65
C ILE A 449 -15.54 13.33 5.04
N LEU A 450 -15.43 14.55 5.59
CA LEU A 450 -16.58 15.37 5.96
C LEU A 450 -17.44 15.79 4.76
N ASP A 451 -16.85 16.05 3.59
CA ASP A 451 -17.63 16.32 2.39
C ASP A 451 -18.59 15.16 2.06
N PHE A 452 -18.12 13.91 2.10
CA PHE A 452 -18.92 12.72 1.79
C PHE A 452 -19.89 12.32 2.90
N LEU A 453 -19.54 12.54 4.17
CA LEU A 453 -20.46 12.31 5.31
C LEU A 453 -21.62 13.30 5.34
N LEU A 454 -21.40 14.54 4.94
CA LEU A 454 -22.38 15.63 5.06
C LEU A 454 -23.17 15.87 3.78
N GLN A 455 -22.75 15.29 2.64
CA GLN A 455 -23.34 15.43 1.32
C GLN A 455 -23.50 14.04 0.67
N PRO A 456 -24.53 13.25 1.09
CA PRO A 456 -24.71 11.86 0.59
C PRO A 456 -24.81 11.76 -0.92
N GLU A 457 -25.30 12.81 -1.60
CA GLU A 457 -25.36 12.88 -3.07
C GLU A 457 -23.98 12.76 -3.74
N LEU A 458 -22.89 13.06 -3.02
CA LEU A 458 -21.53 12.85 -3.55
C LEU A 458 -21.17 11.36 -3.61
N VAL A 459 -21.66 10.57 -2.66
CA VAL A 459 -21.52 9.11 -2.68
C VAL A 459 -22.24 8.54 -3.91
N ASP A 460 -23.49 8.97 -4.16
CA ASP A 460 -24.25 8.54 -5.33
C ASP A 460 -23.53 8.90 -6.64
N GLN A 461 -22.98 10.12 -6.74
CA GLN A 461 -22.20 10.56 -7.90
C GLN A 461 -20.91 9.76 -8.08
N ALA A 462 -20.21 9.41 -6.98
CA ALA A 462 -19.00 8.58 -7.04
C ALA A 462 -19.32 7.17 -7.57
N TRP A 463 -20.43 6.58 -7.12
CA TRP A 463 -20.90 5.29 -7.62
C TRP A 463 -21.43 5.35 -9.05
N ASP A 464 -22.06 6.47 -9.46
CA ASP A 464 -22.46 6.68 -10.84
C ASP A 464 -21.24 6.69 -11.78
N TYR A 465 -20.20 7.45 -11.44
CA TYR A 465 -18.93 7.43 -12.18
C TYR A 465 -18.33 6.02 -12.22
N PHE A 466 -18.28 5.33 -11.08
CA PHE A 466 -17.73 3.99 -10.97
C PHE A 466 -18.45 3.01 -11.90
N LYS A 467 -19.79 2.97 -11.88
CA LYS A 467 -20.60 2.02 -12.64
C LYS A 467 -20.70 2.38 -14.14
N ASN A 468 -20.87 3.66 -14.44
CA ASN A 468 -21.23 4.11 -15.79
C ASN A 468 -20.04 4.61 -16.61
N VAL A 469 -18.88 4.83 -15.97
CA VAL A 469 -17.64 5.26 -16.64
C VAL A 469 -16.54 4.24 -16.43
N GLN A 470 -16.13 4.00 -15.19
CA GLN A 470 -14.97 3.17 -14.87
C GLN A 470 -15.20 1.69 -15.22
N THR A 471 -16.27 1.09 -14.71
CA THR A 471 -16.55 -0.36 -14.85
C THR A 471 -17.54 -0.70 -15.95
N LYS A 472 -17.87 0.28 -16.80
CA LYS A 472 -18.85 0.11 -17.88
C LYS A 472 -18.48 -0.98 -18.88
N GLU A 473 -17.21 -1.05 -19.27
CA GLU A 473 -16.72 -1.97 -20.30
C GLU A 473 -15.83 -3.08 -19.73
N GLU A 474 -15.29 -2.88 -18.53
CA GLU A 474 -14.39 -3.82 -17.88
C GLU A 474 -14.84 -4.09 -16.43
N THR A 475 -14.89 -5.35 -16.06
CA THR A 475 -15.28 -5.78 -14.71
C THR A 475 -14.09 -6.43 -14.01
N TYR A 476 -13.91 -6.11 -12.75
CA TYR A 476 -12.86 -6.71 -11.92
C TYR A 476 -12.95 -8.24 -11.91
N LYS A 477 -11.80 -8.86 -12.15
CA LYS A 477 -11.60 -10.31 -12.03
C LYS A 477 -10.31 -10.54 -11.23
N PRO A 478 -10.36 -11.15 -10.06
CA PRO A 478 -9.13 -11.48 -9.34
C PRO A 478 -8.18 -12.28 -10.22
N MET A 479 -6.89 -11.92 -10.26
CA MET A 479 -5.85 -12.73 -10.91
C MET A 479 -5.40 -13.91 -10.04
N ILE A 480 -5.79 -13.89 -8.76
CA ILE A 480 -5.64 -14.99 -7.81
C ILE A 480 -6.94 -15.78 -7.72
N THR A 481 -6.82 -17.08 -7.46
CA THR A 481 -7.96 -17.97 -7.23
C THR A 481 -8.26 -18.10 -5.72
N LYS A 482 -9.37 -18.78 -5.39
CA LYS A 482 -9.70 -19.08 -3.98
C LYS A 482 -8.68 -20.01 -3.29
N ASP A 483 -7.90 -20.76 -4.09
CA ASP A 483 -6.93 -21.72 -3.59
C ASP A 483 -5.54 -21.08 -3.43
N ASP A 484 -5.34 -19.86 -3.93
CA ASP A 484 -4.10 -19.11 -3.76
C ASP A 484 -4.04 -18.48 -2.36
N ALA A 485 -3.23 -19.06 -1.48
CA ALA A 485 -2.97 -18.50 -0.15
C ALA A 485 -1.91 -17.39 -0.23
N PRO A 486 -2.02 -16.33 0.60
CA PRO A 486 -0.98 -15.30 0.67
C PRO A 486 0.36 -15.89 1.10
N PRO A 487 1.48 -15.43 0.53
CA PRO A 487 2.81 -15.99 0.80
C PRO A 487 3.43 -15.42 2.08
N ILE A 488 2.78 -15.60 3.22
CA ILE A 488 3.15 -15.02 4.53
C ILE A 488 4.54 -15.40 5.04
N TYR A 489 5.19 -16.41 4.47
CA TYR A 489 6.54 -16.85 4.80
C TYR A 489 7.64 -15.95 4.20
N LEU A 490 7.28 -15.10 3.24
CA LEU A 490 8.25 -14.20 2.63
C LEU A 490 8.83 -13.25 3.69
N ASN A 491 10.11 -12.95 3.54
CA ASN A 491 10.88 -12.08 4.43
C ASN A 491 11.11 -12.59 5.87
N GLU A 492 10.53 -13.74 6.27
CA GLU A 492 10.68 -14.29 7.63
C GLU A 492 12.15 -14.46 8.02
N GLY A 493 12.96 -15.06 7.14
CA GLY A 493 14.39 -15.28 7.38
C GLY A 493 15.17 -13.97 7.54
N ILE A 494 14.85 -12.96 6.73
CA ILE A 494 15.49 -11.64 6.79
C ILE A 494 15.12 -10.93 8.09
N MET A 495 13.84 -10.87 8.44
CA MET A 495 13.39 -10.22 9.66
C MET A 495 13.87 -10.95 10.93
N LYS A 496 13.95 -12.29 10.91
CA LYS A 496 14.57 -13.07 12.00
C LYS A 496 16.03 -12.67 12.25
N GLN A 497 16.77 -12.34 11.19
CA GLN A 497 18.17 -11.88 11.30
C GLN A 497 18.26 -10.44 11.84
N PHE A 498 17.42 -9.52 11.32
CA PHE A 498 17.61 -8.09 11.56
C PHE A 498 16.76 -7.53 12.70
N ARG A 499 15.59 -8.08 13.01
CA ARG A 499 14.70 -7.58 14.08
C ARG A 499 15.43 -7.39 15.44
N PRO A 500 16.24 -8.35 15.96
CA PRO A 500 16.94 -8.14 17.23
C PRO A 500 17.97 -7.01 17.22
N GLN A 501 18.43 -6.60 16.03
CA GLN A 501 19.35 -5.48 15.87
C GLN A 501 18.59 -4.16 15.77
N LEU A 502 17.44 -4.15 15.09
CA LEU A 502 16.55 -2.99 14.91
C LEU A 502 15.86 -2.60 16.23
N GLU A 503 15.48 -3.57 17.07
CA GLU A 503 14.87 -3.33 18.39
C GLU A 503 15.65 -2.34 19.25
N LYS A 504 16.97 -2.27 19.10
CA LYS A 504 17.83 -1.33 19.82
C LYS A 504 17.61 0.13 19.41
N PHE A 505 16.99 0.33 18.25
CA PHE A 505 16.69 1.63 17.67
C PHE A 505 15.20 1.97 17.77
N TYR A 506 14.35 1.12 18.35
CA TYR A 506 12.93 1.42 18.48
C TYR A 506 12.72 2.71 19.25
N TYR A 507 11.89 3.59 18.73
CA TYR A 507 11.63 4.89 19.33
C TYR A 507 10.94 4.76 20.69
N ASP A 508 11.49 5.38 21.73
CA ASP A 508 10.93 5.43 23.07
C ASP A 508 10.40 6.86 23.34
N GLU A 509 9.14 7.08 23.00
CA GLU A 509 8.44 8.35 23.16
C GLU A 509 8.24 8.76 24.63
N THR A 510 8.49 7.85 25.57
CA THR A 510 8.41 8.18 27.01
C THR A 510 9.67 8.86 27.52
N LYS A 511 10.79 8.73 26.80
CA LYS A 511 12.11 9.27 27.19
C LYS A 511 12.55 10.43 26.30
N TYR A 512 12.14 10.43 25.03
CA TYR A 512 12.62 11.37 24.04
C TYR A 512 11.46 12.07 23.35
N ASP A 513 11.60 13.38 23.14
CA ASP A 513 10.55 14.16 22.48
C ASP A 513 10.45 13.85 20.97
N THR A 514 11.57 13.54 20.32
CA THR A 514 11.63 13.13 18.91
C THR A 514 12.57 11.96 18.71
N TYR A 515 12.37 11.23 17.62
CA TYR A 515 13.27 10.14 17.26
C TYR A 515 14.68 10.64 16.94
N LEU A 516 14.80 11.80 16.29
CA LEU A 516 16.09 12.44 16.05
C LEU A 516 16.86 12.71 17.35
N GLN A 517 16.15 13.15 18.40
CA GLN A 517 16.75 13.34 19.74
C GLN A 517 17.27 12.02 20.31
N GLN A 518 16.49 10.93 20.23
CA GLN A 518 16.93 9.61 20.68
C GLN A 518 18.18 9.14 19.93
N LEU A 519 18.25 9.37 18.62
CA LEU A 519 19.38 8.98 17.79
C LEU A 519 20.60 9.92 17.93
N GLY A 520 20.49 11.04 18.67
CA GLY A 520 21.55 12.04 18.79
C GLY A 520 21.85 12.75 17.45
N VAL A 521 20.86 12.85 16.57
CA VAL A 521 21.01 13.48 15.25
C VAL A 521 20.69 14.97 15.33
N THR A 522 21.64 15.81 14.93
CA THR A 522 21.39 17.24 14.70
C THR A 522 20.70 17.42 13.36
N TYR A 523 19.59 18.13 13.34
CA TYR A 523 18.80 18.33 12.12
C TYR A 523 19.04 19.71 11.48
N PRO A 524 19.50 19.78 10.20
CA PRO A 524 19.98 18.67 9.37
C PRO A 524 21.45 18.32 9.66
N THR A 525 21.84 17.05 9.44
CA THR A 525 23.26 16.65 9.40
C THR A 525 23.71 16.56 7.93
N ILE A 526 24.62 17.41 7.53
CA ILE A 526 25.19 17.47 6.18
C ILE A 526 26.69 17.17 6.20
N LYS A 527 27.25 16.72 5.07
CA LYS A 527 28.72 16.63 4.93
C LYS A 527 29.31 18.04 5.08
N LYS A 528 30.38 18.14 5.86
CA LYS A 528 31.23 19.34 5.82
C LYS A 528 32.09 19.25 4.57
N ASP A 529 32.08 20.30 3.74
CA ASP A 529 32.97 20.44 2.58
C ASP A 529 34.44 20.39 2.99
#